data_999fe51e9d20b2ac123757cee9b93b50
#
_entry.id   999fe51e9d20b2ac123757cee9b93b50
#
_cell.length_a   1.000
_cell.length_b   1.000
_cell.length_c   1.000
_cell.angle_alpha   90.00
_cell.angle_beta   90.00
_cell.angle_gamma   90.00
#
_symmetry.space_group_name_H-M   'P 1'
#
loop_
_entity.id
_entity.type
_entity.pdbx_description
1 polymer ?
#
loop_
_entity_poly.entity_id
_entity_poly.type
_entity_poly.pdbx_seq_one_letter_code
_entity_poly.pdbx_strand_id
1 'polypeptide(L)'
;MQLQLDLYNSTRHPGNDADTMQTIKMVTEQNDRLNKMVKTLLDMSELQTVGRDEVIAVDALVDEVLADLEPLAQEKNIKLIGKCKDITLRGSDILIYRMVYNLVENAIKYNHLDGQVTVTAYQEENQVHLSVEDTGSGIPEELKERVFEPFFRVDKSRSRELGGVGLGLALVREIVRVHDGSITVKSNPSGGTIFEVVL
;
A
#
# COMPACT_ATOMS: atom_id res chain seq x y z
N MET A 1 12.23 21.21 10.66
CA MET A 1 11.92 21.73 9.32
C MET A 1 10.44 22.06 9.15
N GLN A 2 9.51 21.19 9.57
CA GLN A 2 8.07 21.47 9.57
C GLN A 2 7.70 22.77 10.32
N LEU A 3 8.23 22.96 11.51
CA LEU A 3 7.98 24.15 12.34
C LEU A 3 8.43 25.46 11.68
N GLN A 4 9.49 25.44 10.85
CA GLN A 4 9.97 26.62 10.11
C GLN A 4 9.09 26.93 8.91
N LEU A 5 8.52 25.91 8.26
CA LEU A 5 7.55 26.05 7.17
C LEU A 5 6.22 26.60 7.68
N ASP A 6 5.78 26.14 8.86
CA ASP A 6 4.57 26.63 9.52
C ASP A 6 4.73 28.09 9.99
N LEU A 7 5.92 28.47 10.48
CA LEU A 7 6.26 29.86 10.83
C LEU A 7 6.30 30.75 9.58
N TYR A 8 6.87 30.28 8.46
CA TYR A 8 6.90 31.02 7.20
C TYR A 8 5.50 31.25 6.63
N ASN A 9 4.61 30.23 6.71
CA ASN A 9 3.21 30.34 6.30
C ASN A 9 2.41 31.32 7.17
N SER A 10 2.81 31.55 8.42
CA SER A 10 2.16 32.48 9.35
C SER A 10 2.62 33.93 9.22
N THR A 11 3.80 34.19 8.60
CA THR A 11 4.32 35.54 8.36
C THR A 11 4.03 35.97 6.92
N ARG A 12 3.03 36.83 6.74
CA ARG A 12 2.71 37.46 5.43
C ARG A 12 3.90 38.31 4.95
N HIS A 13 4.54 37.86 3.86
CA HIS A 13 5.46 38.69 3.09
C HIS A 13 4.75 39.20 1.81
N PRO A 14 4.66 40.53 1.59
CA PRO A 14 4.12 41.08 0.36
C PRO A 14 5.20 41.04 -0.72
N GLY A 15 5.15 40.07 -1.60
CA GLY A 15 6.03 40.02 -2.75
C GLY A 15 6.20 38.61 -3.31
N ASN A 16 5.46 38.26 -4.35
CA ASN A 16 5.51 36.99 -5.09
C ASN A 16 4.92 35.76 -4.38
N ASP A 17 3.74 35.91 -3.80
CA ASP A 17 3.08 34.88 -2.98
C ASP A 17 2.82 33.55 -3.71
N ALA A 18 2.53 33.57 -5.01
CA ALA A 18 2.19 32.34 -5.75
C ALA A 18 3.39 31.40 -5.93
N ASP A 19 4.54 31.92 -6.39
CA ASP A 19 5.76 31.09 -6.63
C ASP A 19 6.35 30.57 -5.33
N THR A 20 6.28 31.37 -4.28
CA THR A 20 6.77 30.99 -2.95
C THR A 20 5.89 29.91 -2.35
N MET A 21 4.57 30.04 -2.42
CA MET A 21 3.62 29.02 -1.96
C MET A 21 3.76 27.71 -2.75
N GLN A 22 3.97 27.78 -4.05
CA GLN A 22 4.21 26.60 -4.88
C GLN A 22 5.53 25.91 -4.49
N THR A 23 6.59 26.67 -4.24
CA THR A 23 7.88 26.13 -3.79
C THR A 23 7.75 25.46 -2.41
N ILE A 24 7.07 26.10 -1.45
CA ILE A 24 6.83 25.54 -0.13
C ILE A 24 6.05 24.23 -0.24
N LYS A 25 4.98 24.20 -1.05
CA LYS A 25 4.20 23.00 -1.29
C LYS A 25 5.06 21.86 -1.84
N MET A 26 5.87 22.14 -2.87
CA MET A 26 6.81 21.15 -3.44
C MET A 26 7.81 20.63 -2.40
N VAL A 27 8.41 21.51 -1.59
CA VAL A 27 9.36 21.11 -0.54
C VAL A 27 8.68 20.25 0.52
N THR A 28 7.45 20.60 0.93
CA THR A 28 6.67 19.81 1.88
C THR A 28 6.39 18.42 1.33
N GLU A 29 5.88 18.31 0.10
CA GLU A 29 5.63 17.04 -0.57
C GLU A 29 6.89 16.16 -0.70
N GLN A 30 8.05 16.75 -1.02
CA GLN A 30 9.31 16.01 -1.08
C GLN A 30 9.77 15.55 0.32
N ASN A 31 9.59 16.38 1.35
CA ASN A 31 9.93 16.02 2.73
C ASN A 31 9.06 14.85 3.23
N ASP A 32 7.76 14.89 2.97
CA ASP A 32 6.82 13.80 3.34
C ASP A 32 7.19 12.50 2.62
N ARG A 33 7.58 12.61 1.34
CA ARG A 33 8.06 11.48 0.57
C ARG A 33 9.35 10.89 1.15
N LEU A 34 10.33 11.71 1.54
CA LEU A 34 11.56 11.26 2.18
C LEU A 34 11.28 10.59 3.53
N ASN A 35 10.41 11.18 4.35
CA ASN A 35 10.01 10.59 5.62
C ASN A 35 9.36 9.20 5.42
N LYS A 36 8.49 9.06 4.41
CA LYS A 36 7.88 7.77 4.05
C LYS A 36 8.92 6.75 3.57
N MET A 37 9.94 7.19 2.81
CA MET A 37 11.07 6.33 2.40
C MET A 37 11.84 5.81 3.60
N VAL A 38 12.29 6.72 4.48
CA VAL A 38 13.08 6.38 5.67
C VAL A 38 12.31 5.41 6.55
N LYS A 39 11.02 5.70 6.81
CA LYS A 39 10.17 4.81 7.61
C LYS A 39 10.08 3.41 7.01
N THR A 40 9.83 3.30 5.69
CA THR A 40 9.70 1.99 5.03
C THR A 40 11.04 1.23 5.05
N LEU A 41 12.19 1.91 4.89
CA LEU A 41 13.51 1.27 4.97
C LEU A 41 13.82 0.78 6.39
N LEU A 42 13.45 1.54 7.43
CA LEU A 42 13.56 1.10 8.82
C LEU A 42 12.67 -0.12 9.07
N ASP A 43 11.42 -0.07 8.62
CA ASP A 43 10.49 -1.20 8.70
C ASP A 43 11.09 -2.46 8.04
N MET A 44 11.71 -2.34 6.85
CA MET A 44 12.38 -3.46 6.18
C MET A 44 13.60 -3.99 6.95
N SER A 45 14.34 -3.11 7.63
CA SER A 45 15.50 -3.50 8.45
C SER A 45 15.09 -4.31 9.70
N GLU A 46 13.92 -4.02 10.26
CA GLU A 46 13.43 -4.64 11.50
C GLU A 46 12.62 -5.92 11.26
N LEU A 47 12.26 -6.26 10.02
CA LEU A 47 11.41 -7.42 9.71
C LEU A 47 11.88 -8.74 10.31
N GLN A 48 13.20 -8.93 10.43
CA GLN A 48 13.78 -10.20 10.93
C GLN A 48 13.74 -10.32 12.46
N THR A 49 13.57 -9.20 13.17
CA THR A 49 13.58 -9.14 14.64
C THR A 49 12.18 -9.22 15.25
N VAL A 50 11.14 -9.01 14.44
CA VAL A 50 9.75 -9.05 14.90
C VAL A 50 9.31 -10.51 15.12
N GLY A 51 8.70 -10.78 16.29
CA GLY A 51 8.08 -12.08 16.61
C GLY A 51 6.96 -12.44 15.64
N ARG A 52 6.79 -13.73 15.33
CA ARG A 52 5.81 -14.25 14.37
C ARG A 52 4.98 -15.41 14.92
N ASP A 53 4.75 -15.39 16.25
CA ASP A 53 4.08 -16.48 16.95
C ASP A 53 2.63 -16.14 17.37
N GLU A 54 2.13 -14.98 16.94
CA GLU A 54 0.76 -14.52 17.25
C GLU A 54 -0.27 -15.31 16.44
N VAL A 55 -1.44 -15.51 17.03
CA VAL A 55 -2.61 -16.07 16.32
C VAL A 55 -3.48 -14.91 15.87
N ILE A 56 -3.56 -14.72 14.57
CA ILE A 56 -4.19 -13.57 13.92
C ILE A 56 -5.54 -14.00 13.36
N ALA A 57 -6.63 -13.32 13.72
CA ALA A 57 -7.94 -13.46 13.07
C ALA A 57 -7.91 -12.65 11.76
N VAL A 58 -7.82 -13.35 10.63
CA VAL A 58 -7.60 -12.71 9.30
C VAL A 58 -8.78 -11.86 8.87
N ASP A 59 -10.00 -12.27 9.18
CA ASP A 59 -11.24 -11.53 8.93
C ASP A 59 -11.25 -10.19 9.66
N ALA A 60 -10.97 -10.18 10.96
CA ALA A 60 -10.91 -8.97 11.77
C ALA A 60 -9.80 -8.01 11.29
N LEU A 61 -8.61 -8.53 10.96
CA LEU A 61 -7.51 -7.73 10.43
C LEU A 61 -7.87 -7.10 9.07
N VAL A 62 -8.51 -7.85 8.17
CA VAL A 62 -8.94 -7.33 6.88
C VAL A 62 -10.01 -6.25 7.06
N ASP A 63 -10.97 -6.45 7.95
CA ASP A 63 -12.02 -5.46 8.24
C ASP A 63 -11.41 -4.16 8.79
N GLU A 64 -10.39 -4.24 9.68
CA GLU A 64 -9.65 -3.09 10.19
C GLU A 64 -8.94 -2.33 9.05
N VAL A 65 -8.21 -3.03 8.18
CA VAL A 65 -7.53 -2.41 7.02
C VAL A 65 -8.52 -1.73 6.09
N LEU A 66 -9.66 -2.36 5.79
CA LEU A 66 -10.67 -1.77 4.92
C LEU A 66 -11.29 -0.52 5.56
N ALA A 67 -11.54 -0.54 6.86
CA ALA A 67 -12.05 0.63 7.60
C ALA A 67 -11.04 1.80 7.59
N ASP A 68 -9.75 1.52 7.79
CA ASP A 68 -8.71 2.55 7.77
C ASP A 68 -8.51 3.17 6.38
N LEU A 69 -8.76 2.41 5.31
CA LEU A 69 -8.62 2.86 3.92
C LEU A 69 -9.92 3.38 3.29
N GLU A 70 -11.06 3.27 3.99
CA GLU A 70 -12.36 3.77 3.51
C GLU A 70 -12.32 5.26 3.12
N PRO A 71 -11.70 6.20 3.89
CA PRO A 71 -11.61 7.60 3.47
C PRO A 71 -10.90 7.78 2.12
N LEU A 72 -9.82 7.02 1.88
CA LEU A 72 -9.08 7.07 0.61
C LEU A 72 -9.89 6.50 -0.56
N ALA A 73 -10.67 5.45 -0.31
CA ALA A 73 -11.55 4.84 -1.31
C ALA A 73 -12.70 5.78 -1.69
N GLN A 74 -13.26 6.50 -0.72
CA GLN A 74 -14.35 7.45 -0.94
C GLN A 74 -13.95 8.61 -1.86
N GLU A 75 -12.70 9.07 -1.85
CA GLU A 75 -12.21 10.12 -2.77
C GLU A 75 -12.41 9.77 -4.24
N LYS A 76 -12.44 8.47 -4.58
CA LYS A 76 -12.63 7.96 -5.95
C LYS A 76 -13.93 7.15 -6.11
N ASN A 77 -14.80 7.15 -5.11
CA ASN A 77 -16.01 6.33 -5.07
C ASN A 77 -15.73 4.83 -5.31
N ILE A 78 -14.62 4.31 -4.74
CA ILE A 78 -14.20 2.91 -4.88
C ILE A 78 -14.92 2.08 -3.83
N LYS A 79 -15.53 0.97 -4.26
CA LYS A 79 -16.18 0.02 -3.37
C LYS A 79 -15.15 -0.95 -2.78
N LEU A 80 -15.03 -0.99 -1.44
CA LEU A 80 -14.24 -1.98 -0.72
C LEU A 80 -15.11 -3.17 -0.31
N ILE A 81 -14.62 -4.39 -0.51
CA ILE A 81 -15.33 -5.64 -0.20
C ILE A 81 -14.38 -6.61 0.48
N GLY A 82 -14.69 -7.03 1.71
CA GLY A 82 -14.08 -8.16 2.39
C GLY A 82 -14.88 -9.45 2.16
N LYS A 83 -14.19 -10.54 1.81
CA LYS A 83 -14.75 -11.89 1.65
C LYS A 83 -13.89 -12.90 2.40
N CYS A 84 -13.68 -12.64 3.68
CA CYS A 84 -12.93 -13.50 4.56
C CYS A 84 -13.91 -14.30 5.43
N LYS A 85 -13.56 -15.56 5.73
CA LYS A 85 -14.27 -16.39 6.69
C LYS A 85 -13.42 -16.53 7.95
N ASP A 86 -13.94 -17.14 8.98
CA ASP A 86 -13.24 -17.43 10.24
C ASP A 86 -11.93 -18.20 10.02
N ILE A 87 -10.87 -17.47 9.69
CA ILE A 87 -9.54 -18.01 9.37
C ILE A 87 -8.54 -17.43 10.35
N THR A 88 -7.69 -18.29 10.90
CA THR A 88 -6.57 -17.86 11.72
C THR A 88 -5.25 -18.13 11.01
N LEU A 89 -4.34 -17.18 11.12
CA LEU A 89 -2.97 -17.25 10.62
C LEU A 89 -2.01 -17.14 11.80
N ARG A 90 -0.93 -17.92 11.79
CA ARG A 90 0.18 -17.74 12.73
C ARG A 90 1.24 -16.84 12.11
N GLY A 91 1.55 -15.70 12.76
CA GLY A 91 2.48 -14.74 12.19
C GLY A 91 2.69 -13.52 13.09
N SER A 92 3.12 -12.42 12.52
CA SER A 92 3.16 -11.11 13.17
C SER A 92 1.98 -10.27 12.74
N ASP A 93 1.10 -9.92 13.66
CA ASP A 93 -0.10 -9.11 13.40
C ASP A 93 0.25 -7.80 12.67
N ILE A 94 1.21 -7.06 13.20
CA ILE A 94 1.65 -5.79 12.61
C ILE A 94 2.22 -5.94 11.18
N LEU A 95 2.92 -7.03 10.88
CA LEU A 95 3.47 -7.25 9.55
C LEU A 95 2.39 -7.68 8.56
N ILE A 96 1.49 -8.57 8.96
CA ILE A 96 0.36 -8.99 8.11
C ILE A 96 -0.58 -7.81 7.86
N TYR A 97 -0.89 -7.00 8.88
CA TYR A 97 -1.63 -5.76 8.70
C TYR A 97 -0.97 -4.85 7.65
N ARG A 98 0.35 -4.59 7.76
CA ARG A 98 1.11 -3.76 6.80
C ARG A 98 1.09 -4.34 5.39
N MET A 99 1.18 -5.65 5.25
CA MET A 99 1.10 -6.34 3.96
C MET A 99 -0.26 -6.08 3.29
N VAL A 100 -1.35 -6.38 3.99
CA VAL A 100 -2.72 -6.18 3.47
C VAL A 100 -2.97 -4.71 3.18
N TYR A 101 -2.59 -3.80 4.09
CA TYR A 101 -2.72 -2.36 3.92
C TYR A 101 -2.04 -1.87 2.63
N ASN A 102 -0.77 -2.27 2.38
CA ASN A 102 -0.05 -1.85 1.18
C ASN A 102 -0.68 -2.39 -0.11
N LEU A 103 -1.20 -3.62 -0.09
CA LEU A 103 -1.87 -4.21 -1.25
C LEU A 103 -3.19 -3.46 -1.54
N VAL A 104 -4.02 -3.23 -0.53
CA VAL A 104 -5.31 -2.52 -0.69
C VAL A 104 -5.08 -1.05 -1.03
N GLU A 105 -4.12 -0.36 -0.39
CA GLU A 105 -3.76 1.03 -0.71
C GLU A 105 -3.35 1.16 -2.19
N ASN A 106 -2.55 0.23 -2.71
CA ASN A 106 -2.17 0.20 -4.12
C ASN A 106 -3.39 -0.05 -5.03
N ALA A 107 -4.26 -1.00 -4.67
CA ALA A 107 -5.48 -1.31 -5.41
C ALA A 107 -6.43 -0.09 -5.51
N ILE A 108 -6.50 0.75 -4.47
CA ILE A 108 -7.25 2.02 -4.49
C ILE A 108 -6.53 3.08 -5.33
N LYS A 109 -5.23 3.27 -5.13
CA LYS A 109 -4.44 4.32 -5.82
C LYS A 109 -4.46 4.17 -7.34
N TYR A 110 -4.33 2.94 -7.83
CA TYR A 110 -4.26 2.64 -9.26
C TYR A 110 -5.60 2.23 -9.88
N ASN A 111 -6.69 2.35 -9.11
CA ASN A 111 -8.04 2.12 -9.60
C ASN A 111 -8.60 3.31 -10.41
N HIS A 112 -9.67 3.02 -11.13
CA HIS A 112 -10.51 4.02 -11.78
C HIS A 112 -11.55 4.58 -10.81
N LEU A 113 -12.19 5.71 -11.18
CA LEU A 113 -13.40 6.20 -10.50
C LEU A 113 -14.48 5.12 -10.56
N ASP A 114 -15.30 5.03 -9.52
CA ASP A 114 -16.39 4.04 -9.39
C ASP A 114 -15.91 2.57 -9.48
N GLY A 115 -14.63 2.33 -9.19
CA GLY A 115 -14.02 1.00 -9.23
C GLY A 115 -14.35 0.16 -8.00
N GLN A 116 -13.72 -1.02 -7.94
CA GLN A 116 -13.89 -1.96 -6.83
C GLN A 116 -12.54 -2.55 -6.41
N VAL A 117 -12.40 -2.79 -5.11
CA VAL A 117 -11.33 -3.60 -4.53
C VAL A 117 -11.97 -4.70 -3.70
N THR A 118 -11.58 -5.94 -3.95
CA THR A 118 -12.05 -7.11 -3.20
C THR A 118 -10.89 -7.80 -2.52
N VAL A 119 -10.97 -7.99 -1.21
CA VAL A 119 -10.05 -8.82 -0.44
C VAL A 119 -10.72 -10.15 -0.13
N THR A 120 -10.10 -11.24 -0.55
CA THR A 120 -10.60 -12.59 -0.27
C THR A 120 -9.56 -13.35 0.51
N ALA A 121 -9.97 -14.07 1.55
CA ALA A 121 -9.10 -15.02 2.25
C ALA A 121 -9.82 -16.35 2.46
N TYR A 122 -9.08 -17.44 2.29
CA TYR A 122 -9.54 -18.80 2.56
C TYR A 122 -8.36 -19.67 2.99
N GLN A 123 -8.66 -20.80 3.62
CA GLN A 123 -7.65 -21.78 4.03
C GLN A 123 -7.78 -23.03 3.16
N GLU A 124 -6.65 -23.50 2.65
CA GLU A 124 -6.53 -24.74 1.89
C GLU A 124 -5.22 -25.45 2.27
N GLU A 125 -5.28 -26.76 2.50
CA GLU A 125 -4.10 -27.59 2.83
C GLU A 125 -3.20 -27.02 3.94
N ASN A 126 -3.79 -26.43 4.98
CA ASN A 126 -3.06 -25.75 6.09
C ASN A 126 -2.36 -24.43 5.73
N GLN A 127 -2.57 -23.92 4.53
CA GLN A 127 -2.07 -22.61 4.10
C GLN A 127 -3.20 -21.60 4.02
N VAL A 128 -2.91 -20.36 4.36
CA VAL A 128 -3.83 -19.25 4.18
C VAL A 128 -3.56 -18.59 2.83
N HIS A 129 -4.58 -18.58 1.99
CA HIS A 129 -4.60 -17.90 0.71
C HIS A 129 -5.30 -16.56 0.88
N LEU A 130 -4.63 -15.48 0.55
CA LEU A 130 -5.17 -14.13 0.57
C LEU A 130 -5.00 -13.51 -0.81
N SER A 131 -6.09 -12.98 -1.38
CA SER A 131 -6.05 -12.24 -2.64
C SER A 131 -6.59 -10.82 -2.48
N VAL A 132 -5.95 -9.87 -3.16
CA VAL A 132 -6.44 -8.50 -3.33
C VAL A 132 -6.64 -8.25 -4.81
N GLU A 133 -7.89 -8.06 -5.21
CA GLU A 133 -8.32 -7.85 -6.58
C GLU A 133 -8.77 -6.39 -6.76
N ASP A 134 -8.33 -5.74 -7.83
CA ASP A 134 -8.80 -4.43 -8.23
C ASP A 134 -9.36 -4.44 -9.66
N THR A 135 -10.14 -3.41 -9.98
CA THR A 135 -10.67 -3.15 -11.34
C THR A 135 -9.94 -1.99 -12.02
N GLY A 136 -8.70 -1.72 -11.64
CA GLY A 136 -7.94 -0.55 -12.07
C GLY A 136 -7.22 -0.72 -13.41
N SER A 137 -6.12 0.01 -13.56
CA SER A 137 -5.37 0.07 -14.82
C SER A 137 -4.60 -1.21 -15.17
N GLY A 138 -4.45 -2.15 -14.23
CA GLY A 138 -3.65 -3.35 -14.42
C GLY A 138 -2.14 -3.09 -14.46
N ILE A 139 -1.39 -4.18 -14.58
CA ILE A 139 0.07 -4.18 -14.70
C ILE A 139 0.44 -4.93 -15.99
N PRO A 140 1.23 -4.31 -16.90
CA PRO A 140 1.73 -4.99 -18.09
C PRO A 140 2.47 -6.28 -17.74
N GLU A 141 2.30 -7.33 -18.55
CA GLU A 141 2.83 -8.67 -18.27
C GLU A 141 4.34 -8.66 -18.02
N GLU A 142 5.06 -7.92 -18.84
CA GLU A 142 6.52 -7.78 -18.78
C GLU A 142 7.03 -7.05 -17.52
N LEU A 143 6.14 -6.40 -16.76
CA LEU A 143 6.49 -5.63 -15.56
C LEU A 143 6.07 -6.32 -14.25
N LYS A 144 5.30 -7.42 -14.32
CA LYS A 144 4.74 -8.10 -13.14
C LYS A 144 5.79 -8.56 -12.15
N GLU A 145 6.92 -9.09 -12.60
CA GLU A 145 8.03 -9.48 -11.71
C GLU A 145 8.74 -8.26 -11.12
N ARG A 146 8.79 -7.17 -11.88
CA ARG A 146 9.55 -5.97 -11.51
C ARG A 146 8.83 -5.08 -10.53
N VAL A 147 7.50 -5.18 -10.39
CA VAL A 147 6.75 -4.33 -9.45
C VAL A 147 7.14 -4.54 -7.99
N PHE A 148 7.81 -5.66 -7.68
CA PHE A 148 8.35 -5.95 -6.35
C PHE A 148 9.78 -5.44 -6.13
N GLU A 149 10.44 -4.89 -7.17
CA GLU A 149 11.76 -4.27 -7.03
C GLU A 149 11.65 -2.96 -6.24
N PRO A 150 12.54 -2.70 -5.26
CA PRO A 150 12.57 -1.42 -4.56
C PRO A 150 12.68 -0.24 -5.54
N PHE A 151 11.89 0.80 -5.31
CA PHE A 151 11.83 2.04 -6.11
C PHE A 151 11.31 1.87 -7.54
N PHE A 152 10.93 0.65 -7.94
CA PHE A 152 10.34 0.42 -9.25
C PHE A 152 8.93 1.01 -9.35
N ARG A 153 8.57 1.50 -10.52
CA ARG A 153 7.27 2.11 -10.83
C ARG A 153 6.95 1.91 -12.31
N VAL A 154 5.75 1.45 -12.61
CA VAL A 154 5.27 1.24 -13.99
C VAL A 154 5.21 2.56 -14.77
N ASP A 155 4.70 3.62 -14.14
CA ASP A 155 4.64 4.98 -14.71
C ASP A 155 5.22 5.99 -13.73
N LYS A 156 6.33 6.64 -14.10
CA LYS A 156 7.03 7.62 -13.27
C LYS A 156 6.30 8.96 -13.15
N SER A 157 5.46 9.32 -14.14
CA SER A 157 4.74 10.59 -14.16
C SER A 157 3.48 10.52 -13.29
N ARG A 158 2.58 9.61 -13.60
CA ARG A 158 1.32 9.40 -12.88
C ARG A 158 1.51 9.02 -11.41
N SER A 159 2.54 8.23 -11.13
CA SER A 159 2.83 7.85 -9.76
C SER A 159 3.48 8.96 -8.92
N ARG A 160 4.04 10.05 -9.51
CA ARG A 160 4.49 11.24 -8.74
C ARG A 160 3.31 11.98 -8.16
N GLU A 161 2.26 12.16 -8.93
CA GLU A 161 1.00 12.79 -8.49
C GLU A 161 0.33 12.01 -7.35
N LEU A 162 0.44 10.67 -7.37
CA LEU A 162 -0.11 9.78 -6.34
C LEU A 162 0.81 9.58 -5.12
N GLY A 163 1.93 10.31 -5.02
CA GLY A 163 2.83 10.29 -3.85
C GLY A 163 3.55 8.96 -3.58
N GLY A 164 3.50 8.00 -4.50
CA GLY A 164 4.11 6.68 -4.32
C GLY A 164 5.65 6.72 -4.38
N VAL A 165 6.30 5.98 -3.47
CA VAL A 165 7.76 5.86 -3.37
C VAL A 165 8.30 4.66 -4.14
N GLY A 166 7.47 3.65 -4.40
CA GLY A 166 7.87 2.38 -5.02
C GLY A 166 8.52 1.41 -4.03
N LEU A 167 8.21 1.53 -2.73
CA LEU A 167 8.71 0.63 -1.69
C LEU A 167 7.62 -0.29 -1.12
N GLY A 168 6.33 0.03 -1.31
CA GLY A 168 5.22 -0.72 -0.69
C GLY A 168 5.19 -2.20 -1.10
N LEU A 169 5.26 -2.50 -2.40
CA LEU A 169 5.27 -3.89 -2.89
C LEU A 169 6.57 -4.63 -2.58
N ALA A 170 7.71 -3.93 -2.53
CA ALA A 170 8.97 -4.51 -2.06
C ALA A 170 8.86 -4.92 -0.58
N LEU A 171 8.26 -4.08 0.27
CA LEU A 171 7.97 -4.40 1.67
C LEU A 171 7.02 -5.60 1.76
N VAL A 172 5.95 -5.63 0.97
CA VAL A 172 5.01 -6.78 0.91
C VAL A 172 5.76 -8.07 0.63
N ARG A 173 6.63 -8.11 -0.40
CA ARG A 173 7.42 -9.29 -0.74
C ARG A 173 8.33 -9.74 0.40
N GLU A 174 8.96 -8.81 1.10
CA GLU A 174 9.81 -9.14 2.25
C GLU A 174 9.00 -9.66 3.45
N ILE A 175 7.81 -9.09 3.72
CA ILE A 175 6.90 -9.60 4.76
C ILE A 175 6.46 -11.03 4.44
N VAL A 176 6.05 -11.30 3.21
CA VAL A 176 5.67 -12.64 2.75
C VAL A 176 6.85 -13.61 2.90
N ARG A 177 8.07 -13.19 2.51
CA ARG A 177 9.28 -14.01 2.62
C ARG A 177 9.64 -14.37 4.07
N VAL A 178 9.51 -13.45 5.03
CA VAL A 178 9.82 -13.75 6.45
C VAL A 178 8.75 -14.60 7.13
N HIS A 179 7.59 -14.78 6.49
CA HIS A 179 6.54 -15.72 6.89
C HIS A 179 6.58 -17.02 6.06
N ASP A 180 7.70 -17.31 5.34
CA ASP A 180 7.90 -18.48 4.51
C ASP A 180 6.83 -18.68 3.41
N GLY A 181 6.18 -17.60 3.02
CA GLY A 181 5.10 -17.58 2.03
C GLY A 181 5.57 -17.25 0.61
N SER A 182 4.58 -17.14 -0.28
CA SER A 182 4.79 -16.71 -1.66
C SER A 182 3.78 -15.65 -2.08
N ILE A 183 4.18 -14.77 -3.02
CA ILE A 183 3.31 -13.76 -3.62
C ILE A 183 3.42 -13.81 -5.14
N THR A 184 2.27 -13.73 -5.81
CA THR A 184 2.19 -13.64 -7.28
C THR A 184 1.27 -12.49 -7.69
N VAL A 185 1.42 -12.04 -8.94
CA VAL A 185 0.58 -11.01 -9.54
C VAL A 185 0.02 -11.48 -10.87
N LYS A 186 -1.29 -11.33 -11.06
CA LYS A 186 -2.03 -11.75 -12.24
C LYS A 186 -2.86 -10.60 -12.80
N SER A 187 -3.17 -10.67 -14.08
CA SER A 187 -4.18 -9.77 -14.66
C SER A 187 -5.58 -10.23 -14.23
N ASN A 188 -6.41 -9.29 -13.80
CA ASN A 188 -7.81 -9.57 -13.52
C ASN A 188 -8.57 -9.64 -14.86
N PRO A 189 -9.30 -10.73 -15.17
CA PRO A 189 -10.09 -10.86 -16.40
C PRO A 189 -11.14 -9.76 -16.58
N SER A 190 -11.60 -9.17 -15.48
CA SER A 190 -12.57 -8.05 -15.46
C SER A 190 -11.91 -6.67 -15.64
N GLY A 191 -10.59 -6.63 -15.87
CA GLY A 191 -9.74 -5.43 -15.84
C GLY A 191 -9.09 -5.25 -14.47
N GLY A 192 -7.86 -4.71 -14.44
CA GLY A 192 -7.10 -4.49 -13.21
C GLY A 192 -6.12 -5.59 -12.85
N THR A 193 -5.82 -5.74 -11.56
CA THR A 193 -4.78 -6.62 -11.02
C THR A 193 -5.33 -7.54 -9.93
N ILE A 194 -4.73 -8.72 -9.81
CA ILE A 194 -4.91 -9.64 -8.69
C ILE A 194 -3.55 -9.91 -8.08
N PHE A 195 -3.36 -9.55 -6.81
CA PHE A 195 -2.24 -10.03 -6.00
C PHE A 195 -2.69 -11.23 -5.19
N GLU A 196 -1.98 -12.34 -5.28
CA GLU A 196 -2.24 -13.55 -4.49
C GLU A 196 -1.06 -13.83 -3.57
N VAL A 197 -1.35 -14.01 -2.29
CA VAL A 197 -0.39 -14.36 -1.23
C VAL A 197 -0.79 -15.70 -0.65
N VAL A 198 0.20 -16.56 -0.41
CA VAL A 198 0.07 -17.85 0.28
C VAL A 198 1.01 -17.82 1.48
N LEU A 199 0.49 -18.09 2.68
CA LEU A 199 1.21 -18.09 3.97
C LEU A 199 0.98 -19.39 4.73
#